data_9e1d1415e14edc5cdf3ff631e53609f0
#
_entry.id   9e1d1415e14edc5cdf3ff631e53609f0
#
_cell.length_a   1.000
_cell.length_b   1.000
_cell.length_c   1.000
_cell.angle_alpha   90.00
_cell.angle_beta   90.00
_cell.angle_gamma   90.00
#
_symmetry.space_group_name_H-M   'P 1'
#
loop_
_entity.id
_entity.type
_entity.pdbx_description
1 polymer ?
#
loop_
_entity_poly.entity_id
_entity_poly.type
_entity_poly.pdbx_seq_one_letter_code
_entity_poly.pdbx_strand_id
1 'polypeptide(L)'
;MKLGILLSAIPVSLLCVSAWAAAPSIGFSNGYFGTEWRNQMVDGAKEQFVTYKTKGIVSDLVVQQSGANTGQQIQDMRNMIRQKVGAIMVDANSATALNGVISEAERGKIPVVSFDQAVSNKYAVNVTVDHYKWGQKYAEWIAQQLNGKGNVVILDGIPGHPAAEARKKAALDTFAKYPGIKVVWSGYGEWDEAKAQSVMATVIAAQPQIDAVFTEDAMALGVLRAFENANRRVTVMTGEAQKGFLQEWKKQRDAGNPMKVFVQVNPPDISRTALGITVRLAQGRKLKPLPDNTYFFPITKTVTPETLDATLASMKDKPDSYFLGQWLSEPELDALFVQ
;
A
#
# COMPACT_ATOMS: atom_id res chain seq x y z
N MET A 1 29.99 -40.93 75.55
CA MET A 1 29.41 -41.12 74.25
C MET A 1 28.74 -39.90 73.78
N LYS A 2 29.30 -39.12 72.83
CA LYS A 2 28.70 -37.94 72.25
C LYS A 2 28.26 -38.30 70.80
N LEU A 3 26.96 -38.30 70.55
CA LEU A 3 26.36 -38.55 69.25
C LEU A 3 26.43 -37.24 68.42
N GLY A 4 27.18 -37.26 67.35
CA GLY A 4 27.22 -36.15 66.39
C GLY A 4 26.17 -36.38 65.32
N ILE A 5 25.25 -35.37 65.16
CA ILE A 5 24.25 -35.34 64.12
C ILE A 5 24.88 -34.63 62.89
N LEU A 6 25.11 -35.36 61.81
CA LEU A 6 25.46 -34.82 60.51
C LEU A 6 24.21 -34.30 59.84
N LEU A 7 24.06 -32.99 59.69
CA LEU A 7 23.10 -32.36 58.78
C LEU A 7 23.68 -32.37 57.36
N SER A 8 23.11 -33.20 56.47
CA SER A 8 23.39 -33.12 55.04
C SER A 8 22.53 -32.01 54.39
N ALA A 9 23.22 -30.98 53.93
CA ALA A 9 22.59 -29.92 53.12
C ALA A 9 22.33 -30.45 51.71
N ILE A 10 21.06 -30.51 51.29
CA ILE A 10 20.65 -30.83 49.93
C ILE A 10 20.74 -29.51 49.13
N PRO A 11 21.51 -29.44 48.03
CA PRO A 11 21.54 -28.25 47.17
C PRO A 11 20.19 -28.16 46.40
N VAL A 12 19.44 -27.13 46.68
CA VAL A 12 18.24 -26.77 45.86
C VAL A 12 18.77 -26.13 44.56
N SER A 13 18.81 -26.94 43.51
CA SER A 13 19.07 -26.46 42.17
C SER A 13 17.84 -25.65 41.70
N LEU A 14 17.96 -24.31 41.65
CA LEU A 14 16.99 -23.45 40.98
C LEU A 14 17.04 -23.77 39.47
N LEU A 15 16.10 -24.55 39.00
CA LEU A 15 15.79 -24.65 37.59
C LEU A 15 15.21 -23.31 37.14
N CYS A 16 16.04 -22.46 36.50
CA CYS A 16 15.55 -21.32 35.73
C CYS A 16 14.75 -21.85 34.54
N VAL A 17 13.44 -22.05 34.75
CA VAL A 17 12.52 -22.27 33.66
C VAL A 17 12.44 -20.94 32.92
N SER A 18 13.17 -20.85 31.79
CA SER A 18 12.98 -19.75 30.84
C SER A 18 11.53 -19.82 30.37
N ALA A 19 10.67 -18.99 30.93
CA ALA A 19 9.32 -18.80 30.44
C ALA A 19 9.45 -18.30 28.99
N TRP A 20 9.23 -19.19 28.03
CA TRP A 20 9.02 -18.74 26.65
C TRP A 20 7.87 -17.77 26.67
N ALA A 21 8.16 -16.51 26.39
CA ALA A 21 7.10 -15.52 26.21
C ALA A 21 6.13 -16.04 25.16
N ALA A 22 4.84 -16.04 25.46
CA ALA A 22 3.81 -16.48 24.52
C ALA A 22 3.93 -15.68 23.23
N ALA A 23 3.78 -16.35 22.10
CA ALA A 23 3.83 -15.69 20.80
C ALA A 23 2.83 -14.52 20.75
N PRO A 24 3.22 -13.32 20.31
CA PRO A 24 2.37 -12.14 20.33
C PRO A 24 1.19 -12.28 19.35
N SER A 25 0.04 -11.73 19.71
CA SER A 25 -1.04 -11.46 18.76
C SER A 25 -0.80 -10.12 18.05
N ILE A 26 -1.28 -9.98 16.82
CA ILE A 26 -1.17 -8.78 16.01
C ILE A 26 -2.56 -8.18 15.76
N GLY A 27 -2.73 -6.88 15.96
CA GLY A 27 -3.89 -6.14 15.52
C GLY A 27 -3.69 -5.65 14.09
N PHE A 28 -4.70 -5.81 13.24
CA PHE A 28 -4.74 -5.22 11.92
C PHE A 28 -6.00 -4.36 11.76
N SER A 29 -5.82 -3.04 11.77
CA SER A 29 -6.86 -2.05 11.57
C SER A 29 -6.83 -1.58 10.11
N ASN A 30 -7.83 -1.97 9.31
CA ASN A 30 -7.98 -1.55 7.93
C ASN A 30 -9.05 -0.46 7.83
N GLY A 31 -8.70 0.66 7.23
CA GLY A 31 -9.61 1.77 6.98
C GLY A 31 -10.57 1.47 5.84
N TYR A 32 -10.20 1.80 4.64
CA TYR A 32 -11.02 1.52 3.45
C TYR A 32 -11.06 0.04 3.11
N PHE A 33 -12.19 -0.39 2.50
CA PHE A 33 -12.35 -1.73 1.92
C PHE A 33 -13.23 -1.64 0.67
N GLY A 34 -13.30 -2.72 -0.12
CA GLY A 34 -14.20 -2.84 -1.27
C GLY A 34 -13.56 -2.58 -2.63
N THR A 35 -12.34 -2.05 -2.70
CA THR A 35 -11.58 -2.05 -3.96
C THR A 35 -10.76 -3.34 -4.09
N GLU A 36 -10.46 -3.76 -5.32
CA GLU A 36 -9.69 -4.97 -5.60
C GLU A 36 -8.28 -4.89 -4.99
N TRP A 37 -7.64 -3.71 -5.07
CA TRP A 37 -6.35 -3.46 -4.47
C TRP A 37 -6.37 -3.69 -2.94
N ARG A 38 -7.40 -3.17 -2.26
CA ARG A 38 -7.58 -3.32 -0.79
C ARG A 38 -7.88 -4.77 -0.40
N ASN A 39 -8.67 -5.48 -1.19
CA ASN A 39 -8.95 -6.90 -0.96
C ASN A 39 -7.64 -7.70 -1.03
N GLN A 40 -6.85 -7.51 -2.09
CA GLN A 40 -5.56 -8.18 -2.25
C GLN A 40 -4.58 -7.81 -1.12
N MET A 41 -4.57 -6.55 -0.67
CA MET A 41 -3.76 -6.07 0.44
C MET A 41 -4.08 -6.83 1.75
N VAL A 42 -5.35 -6.96 2.09
CA VAL A 42 -5.79 -7.68 3.30
C VAL A 42 -5.46 -9.16 3.19
N ASP A 43 -5.71 -9.76 2.05
CA ASP A 43 -5.45 -11.20 1.82
C ASP A 43 -3.94 -11.48 1.84
N GLY A 44 -3.11 -10.60 1.27
CA GLY A 44 -1.66 -10.69 1.35
C GLY A 44 -1.15 -10.70 2.80
N ALA A 45 -1.66 -9.82 3.65
CA ALA A 45 -1.32 -9.82 5.07
C ALA A 45 -1.75 -11.10 5.77
N LYS A 46 -2.97 -11.61 5.49
CA LYS A 46 -3.47 -12.88 6.07
C LYS A 46 -2.63 -14.08 5.65
N GLU A 47 -2.26 -14.18 4.38
CA GLU A 47 -1.39 -15.27 3.88
C GLU A 47 -0.01 -15.24 4.55
N GLN A 48 0.60 -14.06 4.67
CA GLN A 48 1.88 -13.90 5.37
C GLN A 48 1.74 -14.25 6.86
N PHE A 49 0.62 -13.85 7.49
CA PHE A 49 0.33 -14.22 8.87
C PHE A 49 0.26 -15.74 9.08
N VAL A 50 -0.40 -16.48 8.20
CA VAL A 50 -0.46 -17.94 8.26
C VAL A 50 0.95 -18.53 8.28
N THR A 51 1.87 -18.00 7.47
CA THR A 51 3.27 -18.42 7.44
C THR A 51 3.97 -18.18 8.79
N TYR A 52 3.76 -17.03 9.43
CA TYR A 52 4.33 -16.74 10.74
C TYR A 52 3.69 -17.56 11.86
N LYS A 53 2.37 -17.78 11.81
CA LYS A 53 1.64 -18.61 12.77
C LYS A 53 2.11 -20.06 12.75
N THR A 54 2.28 -20.64 11.56
CA THR A 54 2.78 -22.02 11.39
C THR A 54 4.18 -22.20 11.97
N LYS A 55 5.00 -21.14 11.96
CA LYS A 55 6.33 -21.13 12.58
C LYS A 55 6.30 -20.81 14.08
N GLY A 56 5.14 -20.62 14.69
CA GLY A 56 5.00 -20.25 16.11
C GLY A 56 5.48 -18.82 16.45
N ILE A 57 5.66 -17.98 15.45
CA ILE A 57 6.18 -16.60 15.60
C ILE A 57 5.10 -15.66 16.16
N VAL A 58 3.85 -15.87 15.77
CA VAL A 58 2.66 -15.13 16.21
C VAL A 58 1.54 -16.09 16.60
N SER A 59 0.64 -15.66 17.48
CA SER A 59 -0.48 -16.49 17.95
C SER A 59 -1.78 -16.21 17.21
N ASP A 60 -2.13 -14.92 16.98
CA ASP A 60 -3.39 -14.54 16.39
C ASP A 60 -3.28 -13.24 15.61
N LEU A 61 -4.22 -13.02 14.66
CA LEU A 61 -4.39 -11.80 13.87
C LEU A 61 -5.81 -11.26 14.07
N VAL A 62 -5.94 -10.16 14.80
CA VAL A 62 -7.22 -9.48 15.03
C VAL A 62 -7.44 -8.46 13.93
N VAL A 63 -8.24 -8.81 12.91
CA VAL A 63 -8.54 -7.92 11.78
C VAL A 63 -9.83 -7.16 12.06
N GLN A 64 -9.78 -5.82 11.94
CA GLN A 64 -10.94 -4.93 11.98
C GLN A 64 -10.97 -4.06 10.73
N GLN A 65 -12.14 -3.94 10.13
CA GLN A 65 -12.35 -3.15 8.91
C GLN A 65 -13.42 -2.08 9.19
N SER A 66 -12.97 -0.83 9.30
CA SER A 66 -13.83 0.30 9.70
C SER A 66 -14.48 1.03 8.52
N GLY A 67 -14.12 0.66 7.27
CA GLY A 67 -14.50 1.42 6.10
C GLY A 67 -13.98 2.86 6.17
N ALA A 68 -14.64 3.79 5.49
CA ALA A 68 -14.30 5.21 5.55
C ALA A 68 -14.61 5.88 6.91
N ASN A 69 -15.02 5.11 7.93
CA ASN A 69 -15.39 5.64 9.23
C ASN A 69 -14.18 5.73 10.17
N THR A 70 -13.56 6.91 10.23
CA THR A 70 -12.42 7.19 11.10
C THR A 70 -12.73 7.02 12.58
N GLY A 71 -13.95 7.38 13.02
CA GLY A 71 -14.39 7.19 14.41
C GLY A 71 -14.44 5.71 14.79
N GLN A 72 -14.95 4.86 13.90
CA GLN A 72 -14.95 3.42 14.09
C GLN A 72 -13.53 2.87 14.14
N GLN A 73 -12.63 3.34 13.24
CA GLN A 73 -11.23 2.91 13.22
C GLN A 73 -10.53 3.20 14.57
N ILE A 74 -10.78 4.37 15.16
CA ILE A 74 -10.25 4.72 16.49
C ILE A 74 -10.77 3.75 17.55
N GLN A 75 -12.06 3.39 17.54
CA GLN A 75 -12.63 2.45 18.50
C GLN A 75 -12.07 1.03 18.32
N ASP A 76 -11.88 0.59 17.09
CA ASP A 76 -11.28 -0.70 16.76
C ASP A 76 -9.84 -0.80 17.30
N MET A 77 -9.03 0.24 17.10
CA MET A 77 -7.67 0.30 17.66
C MET A 77 -7.68 0.30 19.20
N ARG A 78 -8.62 1.02 19.86
CA ARG A 78 -8.78 0.97 21.31
C ARG A 78 -9.17 -0.42 21.80
N ASN A 79 -9.99 -1.16 21.05
CA ASN A 79 -10.32 -2.55 21.36
C ASN A 79 -9.06 -3.44 21.32
N MET A 80 -8.21 -3.28 20.31
CA MET A 80 -6.93 -4.01 20.21
C MET A 80 -6.00 -3.67 21.38
N ILE A 81 -5.92 -2.38 21.78
CA ILE A 81 -5.14 -1.95 22.96
C ILE A 81 -5.67 -2.62 24.24
N ARG A 82 -6.99 -2.65 24.45
CA ARG A 82 -7.59 -3.35 25.60
C ARG A 82 -7.35 -4.86 25.60
N GLN A 83 -7.31 -5.48 24.43
CA GLN A 83 -6.96 -6.89 24.26
C GLN A 83 -5.46 -7.17 24.46
N LYS A 84 -4.64 -6.11 24.61
CA LYS A 84 -3.18 -6.19 24.80
C LYS A 84 -2.51 -6.96 23.66
N VAL A 85 -2.89 -6.67 22.41
CA VAL A 85 -2.15 -7.21 21.25
C VAL A 85 -0.67 -6.80 21.32
N GLY A 86 0.23 -7.62 20.80
CA GLY A 86 1.67 -7.37 20.85
C GLY A 86 2.11 -6.15 20.02
N ALA A 87 1.42 -5.86 18.92
CA ALA A 87 1.59 -4.67 18.08
C ALA A 87 0.36 -4.46 17.20
N ILE A 88 0.21 -3.26 16.64
CA ILE A 88 -0.89 -2.91 15.72
C ILE A 88 -0.29 -2.48 14.39
N MET A 89 -0.76 -3.07 13.27
CA MET A 89 -0.59 -2.50 11.94
C MET A 89 -1.89 -1.80 11.53
N VAL A 90 -1.78 -0.63 10.90
CA VAL A 90 -2.92 0.20 10.52
C VAL A 90 -2.78 0.78 9.12
N ASP A 91 -3.81 0.61 8.32
CA ASP A 91 -4.01 1.36 7.10
C ASP A 91 -4.98 2.49 7.41
N ALA A 92 -4.46 3.70 7.52
CA ALA A 92 -5.12 4.81 8.20
C ALA A 92 -6.12 5.56 7.30
N ASN A 93 -7.34 5.79 7.78
CA ASN A 93 -8.32 6.67 7.12
C ASN A 93 -7.92 8.16 7.13
N SER A 94 -7.01 8.55 8.01
CA SER A 94 -6.60 9.94 8.18
C SER A 94 -5.19 10.04 8.71
N ALA A 95 -4.39 10.92 8.14
CA ALA A 95 -3.02 11.16 8.56
C ALA A 95 -2.90 11.71 10.00
N THR A 96 -3.95 12.34 10.54
CA THR A 96 -3.90 13.05 11.82
C THR A 96 -4.92 12.58 12.85
N ALA A 97 -6.09 12.14 12.43
CA ALA A 97 -7.19 11.83 13.35
C ALA A 97 -6.90 10.64 14.29
N LEU A 98 -6.00 9.73 13.88
CA LEU A 98 -5.60 8.57 14.68
C LEU A 98 -4.49 8.91 15.71
N ASN A 99 -3.95 10.13 15.72
CA ASN A 99 -2.83 10.50 16.58
C ASN A 99 -3.11 10.26 18.08
N GLY A 100 -4.34 10.48 18.54
CA GLY A 100 -4.74 10.24 19.93
C GLY A 100 -4.64 8.76 20.32
N VAL A 101 -5.20 7.86 19.52
CA VAL A 101 -5.20 6.42 19.80
C VAL A 101 -3.82 5.80 19.59
N ILE A 102 -3.01 6.31 18.68
CA ILE A 102 -1.61 5.90 18.53
C ILE A 102 -0.81 6.25 19.79
N SER A 103 -1.02 7.45 20.36
CA SER A 103 -0.40 7.82 21.62
C SER A 103 -0.95 7.01 22.83
N GLU A 104 -2.20 6.52 22.78
CA GLU A 104 -2.74 5.55 23.74
C GLU A 104 -2.01 4.20 23.65
N ALA A 105 -1.75 3.70 22.42
CA ALA A 105 -0.99 2.48 22.19
C ALA A 105 0.44 2.58 22.73
N GLU A 106 1.13 3.71 22.46
CA GLU A 106 2.47 3.98 22.98
C GLU A 106 2.53 3.91 24.51
N ARG A 107 1.59 4.56 25.22
CA ARG A 107 1.50 4.46 26.69
C ARG A 107 1.30 3.01 27.16
N GLY A 108 0.62 2.19 26.35
CA GLY A 108 0.47 0.75 26.57
C GLY A 108 1.67 -0.09 26.16
N LYS A 109 2.73 0.53 25.64
CA LYS A 109 3.92 -0.13 25.07
C LYS A 109 3.57 -1.08 23.90
N ILE A 110 2.54 -0.72 23.14
CA ILE A 110 2.10 -1.45 21.94
C ILE A 110 2.61 -0.69 20.71
N PRO A 111 3.59 -1.20 19.97
CA PRO A 111 4.09 -0.59 18.75
C PRO A 111 2.98 -0.45 17.70
N VAL A 112 3.01 0.66 16.94
CA VAL A 112 2.09 0.90 15.82
C VAL A 112 2.89 1.07 14.54
N VAL A 113 2.49 0.33 13.51
CA VAL A 113 3.02 0.45 12.14
C VAL A 113 1.88 0.92 11.25
N SER A 114 1.96 2.15 10.75
CA SER A 114 1.05 2.62 9.69
C SER A 114 1.64 2.23 8.35
N PHE A 115 0.81 1.72 7.45
CA PHE A 115 1.29 1.32 6.14
C PHE A 115 0.35 1.81 5.04
N ASP A 116 0.87 1.91 3.79
CA ASP A 116 0.27 2.58 2.66
C ASP A 116 -0.02 4.06 2.98
N GLN A 117 -0.88 4.34 3.95
CA GLN A 117 -1.18 5.69 4.42
C GLN A 117 -0.32 6.07 5.63
N ALA A 118 0.54 7.09 5.46
CA ALA A 118 1.35 7.59 6.55
C ALA A 118 0.51 8.42 7.54
N VAL A 119 0.86 8.31 8.82
CA VAL A 119 0.30 9.12 9.91
C VAL A 119 1.35 10.10 10.45
N SER A 120 0.89 11.22 10.99
CA SER A 120 1.78 12.27 11.49
C SER A 120 2.27 12.05 12.94
N ASN A 121 1.86 10.95 13.59
CA ASN A 121 2.26 10.65 14.97
C ASN A 121 3.69 10.10 15.02
N LYS A 122 4.56 10.73 15.82
CA LYS A 122 5.98 10.34 15.98
C LYS A 122 6.21 8.97 16.62
N TYR A 123 5.20 8.36 17.23
CA TYR A 123 5.29 7.02 17.82
C TYR A 123 4.91 5.89 16.86
N ALA A 124 4.39 6.22 15.69
CA ALA A 124 4.14 5.24 14.65
C ALA A 124 5.36 5.11 13.74
N VAL A 125 5.61 3.89 13.27
CA VAL A 125 6.48 3.64 12.13
C VAL A 125 5.62 3.68 10.88
N ASN A 126 5.97 4.52 9.91
CA ASN A 126 5.30 4.54 8.62
C ASN A 126 6.03 3.62 7.62
N VAL A 127 5.27 2.80 6.90
CA VAL A 127 5.73 1.97 5.78
C VAL A 127 4.90 2.36 4.57
N THR A 128 5.39 3.26 3.75
CA THR A 128 4.60 3.85 2.66
C THR A 128 5.43 4.02 1.39
N VAL A 129 4.80 4.34 0.28
CA VAL A 129 5.50 4.83 -0.90
C VAL A 129 5.55 6.36 -0.87
N ASP A 130 6.56 6.95 -1.53
CA ASP A 130 6.60 8.39 -1.73
C ASP A 130 5.58 8.75 -2.83
N HIS A 131 4.33 8.94 -2.44
CA HIS A 131 3.23 9.22 -3.37
C HIS A 131 3.43 10.49 -4.18
N TYR A 132 4.11 11.51 -3.61
CA TYR A 132 4.45 12.70 -4.37
C TYR A 132 5.45 12.39 -5.50
N LYS A 133 6.55 11.71 -5.19
CA LYS A 133 7.51 11.28 -6.22
C LYS A 133 6.90 10.32 -7.23
N TRP A 134 5.98 9.49 -6.78
CA TRP A 134 5.24 8.55 -7.64
C TRP A 134 4.42 9.32 -8.69
N GLY A 135 3.59 10.27 -8.27
CA GLY A 135 2.80 11.12 -9.16
C GLY A 135 3.67 12.03 -10.03
N GLN A 136 4.77 12.55 -9.48
CA GLN A 136 5.75 13.35 -10.23
C GLN A 136 6.33 12.55 -11.41
N LYS A 137 6.75 11.31 -11.20
CA LYS A 137 7.26 10.43 -12.27
C LYS A 137 6.25 10.23 -13.40
N TYR A 138 4.98 10.03 -13.06
CA TYR A 138 3.91 9.88 -14.04
C TYR A 138 3.74 11.15 -14.88
N ALA A 139 3.69 12.30 -14.23
CA ALA A 139 3.50 13.57 -14.89
C ALA A 139 4.72 13.97 -15.75
N GLU A 140 5.94 13.73 -15.27
CA GLU A 140 7.17 13.95 -16.04
C GLU A 140 7.21 13.07 -17.28
N TRP A 141 6.83 11.80 -17.17
CA TRP A 141 6.77 10.89 -18.29
C TRP A 141 5.71 11.36 -19.31
N ILE A 142 4.51 11.73 -18.88
CA ILE A 142 3.48 12.30 -19.77
C ILE A 142 4.01 13.54 -20.50
N ALA A 143 4.63 14.47 -19.76
CA ALA A 143 5.18 15.69 -20.35
C ALA A 143 6.24 15.40 -21.43
N GLN A 144 7.10 14.41 -21.19
CA GLN A 144 8.09 13.93 -22.17
C GLN A 144 7.41 13.32 -23.41
N GLN A 145 6.38 12.46 -23.22
CA GLN A 145 5.68 11.85 -24.35
C GLN A 145 4.94 12.86 -25.22
N LEU A 146 4.48 13.96 -24.62
CA LEU A 146 3.81 15.07 -25.29
C LEU A 146 4.79 16.15 -25.82
N ASN A 147 6.10 15.98 -25.65
CA ASN A 147 7.10 17.02 -25.98
C ASN A 147 6.75 18.38 -25.34
N GLY A 148 6.23 18.37 -24.11
CA GLY A 148 5.89 19.56 -23.34
C GLY A 148 4.65 20.32 -23.81
N LYS A 149 3.79 19.76 -24.68
CA LYS A 149 2.61 20.44 -25.22
C LYS A 149 1.45 19.47 -25.45
N GLY A 150 0.28 19.79 -24.94
CA GLY A 150 -0.96 19.02 -25.15
C GLY A 150 -1.99 19.20 -24.05
N ASN A 151 -3.16 18.61 -24.24
CA ASN A 151 -4.28 18.61 -23.33
C ASN A 151 -4.27 17.35 -22.46
N VAL A 152 -4.13 17.50 -21.15
CA VAL A 152 -4.05 16.40 -20.17
C VAL A 152 -5.32 16.38 -19.32
N VAL A 153 -5.84 15.18 -19.12
CA VAL A 153 -6.89 14.89 -18.14
C VAL A 153 -6.23 14.22 -16.92
N ILE A 154 -6.60 14.66 -15.72
CA ILE A 154 -6.20 14.01 -14.44
C ILE A 154 -7.43 13.34 -13.85
N LEU A 155 -7.43 12.02 -13.82
CA LEU A 155 -8.41 11.20 -13.11
C LEU A 155 -7.73 10.55 -11.91
N ASP A 156 -8.02 11.07 -10.73
CA ASP A 156 -7.36 10.74 -9.47
C ASP A 156 -8.20 9.82 -8.58
N GLY A 157 -7.64 9.36 -7.46
CA GLY A 157 -8.26 8.44 -6.51
C GLY A 157 -9.45 9.01 -5.73
N ILE A 158 -9.47 8.78 -4.42
CA ILE A 158 -10.54 9.23 -3.51
C ILE A 158 -10.26 10.65 -3.04
N PRO A 159 -11.23 11.59 -3.12
CA PRO A 159 -11.04 12.96 -2.66
C PRO A 159 -10.67 13.03 -1.17
N GLY A 160 -9.66 13.84 -0.84
CA GLY A 160 -9.16 14.01 0.52
C GLY A 160 -8.30 12.86 1.04
N HIS A 161 -8.12 11.79 0.27
CA HIS A 161 -7.24 10.69 0.63
C HIS A 161 -5.76 11.08 0.45
N PRO A 162 -4.89 10.90 1.46
CA PRO A 162 -3.52 11.42 1.42
C PRO A 162 -2.71 11.02 0.19
N ALA A 163 -2.81 9.77 -0.26
CA ALA A 163 -2.10 9.30 -1.45
C ALA A 163 -2.61 9.99 -2.72
N ALA A 164 -3.93 10.08 -2.91
CA ALA A 164 -4.55 10.75 -4.04
C ALA A 164 -4.13 12.21 -4.10
N GLU A 165 -4.31 12.96 -3.02
CA GLU A 165 -3.95 14.38 -2.97
C GLU A 165 -2.45 14.62 -3.23
N ALA A 166 -1.56 13.76 -2.72
CA ALA A 166 -0.13 13.87 -2.97
C ALA A 166 0.22 13.62 -4.45
N ARG A 167 -0.37 12.59 -5.07
CA ARG A 167 -0.17 12.23 -6.49
C ARG A 167 -0.69 13.33 -7.42
N LYS A 168 -1.92 13.81 -7.17
CA LYS A 168 -2.54 14.92 -7.91
C LYS A 168 -1.73 16.21 -7.79
N LYS A 169 -1.32 16.57 -6.55
CA LYS A 169 -0.49 17.76 -6.34
C LYS A 169 0.81 17.65 -7.13
N ALA A 170 1.49 16.52 -7.11
CA ALA A 170 2.71 16.30 -7.86
C ALA A 170 2.49 16.41 -9.38
N ALA A 171 1.37 15.89 -9.89
CA ALA A 171 1.02 16.03 -11.30
C ALA A 171 0.82 17.50 -11.69
N LEU A 172 0.05 18.26 -10.91
CA LEU A 172 -0.19 19.69 -11.15
C LEU A 172 1.10 20.51 -11.05
N ASP A 173 1.92 20.31 -10.00
CA ASP A 173 3.21 20.99 -9.83
C ASP A 173 4.18 20.67 -10.99
N THR A 174 4.10 19.48 -11.54
CA THR A 174 4.94 19.06 -12.66
C THR A 174 4.46 19.71 -13.96
N PHE A 175 3.17 19.61 -14.29
CA PHE A 175 2.62 20.17 -15.52
C PHE A 175 2.75 21.69 -15.56
N ALA A 176 2.72 22.38 -14.41
CA ALA A 176 2.96 23.82 -14.33
C ALA A 176 4.35 24.25 -14.85
N LYS A 177 5.32 23.34 -14.90
CA LYS A 177 6.66 23.62 -15.47
C LYS A 177 6.69 23.57 -17.00
N TYR A 178 5.61 23.14 -17.64
CA TYR A 178 5.47 23.01 -19.09
C TYR A 178 4.35 23.90 -19.62
N PRO A 179 4.63 25.15 -20.03
CA PRO A 179 3.58 26.12 -20.44
C PRO A 179 2.70 25.64 -21.60
N GLY A 180 3.19 24.70 -22.40
CA GLY A 180 2.43 24.10 -23.50
C GLY A 180 1.45 23.00 -23.07
N ILE A 181 1.54 22.50 -21.84
CA ILE A 181 0.62 21.51 -21.30
C ILE A 181 -0.55 22.21 -20.63
N LYS A 182 -1.77 21.80 -20.99
CA LYS A 182 -3.01 22.28 -20.39
C LYS A 182 -3.71 21.15 -19.69
N VAL A 183 -3.93 21.26 -18.38
CA VAL A 183 -4.83 20.36 -17.64
C VAL A 183 -6.26 20.83 -17.95
N VAL A 184 -6.90 20.14 -18.89
CA VAL A 184 -8.25 20.52 -19.39
C VAL A 184 -9.37 20.01 -18.51
N TRP A 185 -9.08 19.03 -17.66
CA TRP A 185 -9.99 18.53 -16.65
C TRP A 185 -9.21 17.81 -15.53
N SER A 186 -9.72 17.90 -14.31
CA SER A 186 -9.19 17.16 -13.16
C SER A 186 -10.34 16.80 -12.21
N GLY A 187 -10.39 15.54 -11.79
CA GLY A 187 -11.42 15.02 -10.88
C GLY A 187 -11.05 13.62 -10.36
N TYR A 188 -12.06 12.92 -9.83
CA TYR A 188 -11.87 11.69 -9.08
C TYR A 188 -12.65 10.54 -9.68
N GLY A 189 -12.01 9.38 -9.78
CA GLY A 189 -12.61 8.10 -10.16
C GLY A 189 -12.65 7.11 -8.99
N GLU A 190 -12.17 7.53 -7.80
CA GLU A 190 -12.25 6.83 -6.50
C GLU A 190 -11.61 5.43 -6.51
N TRP A 191 -10.60 5.22 -7.38
CA TRP A 191 -9.95 3.93 -7.60
C TRP A 191 -10.90 2.81 -8.01
N ASP A 192 -12.06 3.18 -8.54
CA ASP A 192 -13.09 2.26 -9.02
C ASP A 192 -13.15 2.28 -10.54
N GLU A 193 -13.13 1.10 -11.17
CA GLU A 193 -13.13 0.94 -12.63
C GLU A 193 -14.43 1.48 -13.26
N ALA A 194 -15.58 1.12 -12.70
CA ALA A 194 -16.88 1.49 -13.27
C ALA A 194 -17.14 3.00 -13.13
N LYS A 195 -16.73 3.59 -11.97
CA LYS A 195 -16.81 5.03 -11.75
C LYS A 195 -15.87 5.78 -12.68
N ALA A 196 -14.64 5.31 -12.84
CA ALA A 196 -13.68 5.87 -13.79
C ALA A 196 -14.23 5.88 -15.21
N GLN A 197 -14.82 4.76 -15.64
CA GLN A 197 -15.47 4.65 -16.97
C GLN A 197 -16.59 5.67 -17.13
N SER A 198 -17.49 5.79 -16.15
CA SER A 198 -18.63 6.71 -16.17
C SER A 198 -18.16 8.19 -16.19
N VAL A 199 -17.22 8.54 -15.33
CA VAL A 199 -16.64 9.89 -15.27
C VAL A 199 -15.96 10.23 -16.60
N MET A 200 -15.12 9.33 -17.11
CA MET A 200 -14.40 9.56 -18.37
C MET A 200 -15.31 9.64 -19.58
N ALA A 201 -16.43 8.92 -19.62
CA ALA A 201 -17.44 9.08 -20.68
C ALA A 201 -17.94 10.52 -20.74
N THR A 202 -18.21 11.14 -19.59
CA THR A 202 -18.62 12.55 -19.52
C THR A 202 -17.49 13.50 -19.94
N VAL A 203 -16.26 13.25 -19.50
CA VAL A 203 -15.10 14.06 -19.83
C VAL A 203 -14.81 13.99 -21.34
N ILE A 204 -14.85 12.79 -21.93
CA ILE A 204 -14.63 12.57 -23.37
C ILE A 204 -15.65 13.29 -24.21
N ALA A 205 -16.94 13.33 -23.79
CA ALA A 205 -17.97 14.08 -24.47
C ALA A 205 -17.76 15.60 -24.40
N ALA A 206 -17.25 16.11 -23.29
CA ALA A 206 -17.02 17.55 -23.08
C ALA A 206 -15.68 18.05 -23.65
N GLN A 207 -14.68 17.18 -23.81
CA GLN A 207 -13.34 17.55 -24.25
C GLN A 207 -13.07 16.99 -25.67
N PRO A 208 -13.09 17.85 -26.70
CA PRO A 208 -12.88 17.39 -28.08
C PRO A 208 -11.47 16.87 -28.34
N GLN A 209 -10.48 17.34 -27.55
CA GLN A 209 -9.10 16.91 -27.65
C GLN A 209 -8.55 16.53 -26.26
N ILE A 210 -8.13 15.28 -26.13
CA ILE A 210 -7.42 14.74 -24.97
C ILE A 210 -6.17 14.06 -25.53
N ASP A 211 -5.00 14.58 -25.19
CA ASP A 211 -3.72 14.07 -25.69
C ASP A 211 -3.10 13.06 -24.72
N ALA A 212 -3.38 13.19 -23.41
CA ALA A 212 -2.96 12.23 -22.41
C ALA A 212 -3.94 12.14 -21.24
N VAL A 213 -3.90 11.00 -20.55
CA VAL A 213 -4.64 10.76 -19.29
C VAL A 213 -3.65 10.34 -18.20
N PHE A 214 -3.59 11.16 -17.14
CA PHE A 214 -2.97 10.78 -15.88
C PHE A 214 -4.02 10.01 -15.07
N THR A 215 -3.77 8.74 -14.82
CA THR A 215 -4.64 7.88 -14.01
C THR A 215 -3.85 6.75 -13.37
N GLU A 216 -4.46 6.04 -12.45
CA GLU A 216 -3.84 5.04 -11.61
C GLU A 216 -4.83 3.94 -11.19
N ASP A 217 -4.34 2.86 -10.54
CA ASP A 217 -5.15 1.77 -10.00
C ASP A 217 -6.08 1.13 -11.05
N ALA A 218 -7.18 0.54 -10.64
CA ALA A 218 -8.20 -0.06 -11.50
C ALA A 218 -8.85 0.94 -12.47
N MET A 219 -8.72 2.24 -12.21
CA MET A 219 -9.26 3.29 -13.06
C MET A 219 -8.72 3.26 -14.49
N ALA A 220 -7.48 2.81 -14.68
CA ALA A 220 -6.86 2.75 -16.01
C ALA A 220 -7.66 1.90 -17.00
N LEU A 221 -8.21 0.76 -16.56
CA LEU A 221 -9.07 -0.08 -17.40
C LEU A 221 -10.40 0.62 -17.72
N GLY A 222 -11.00 1.29 -16.72
CA GLY A 222 -12.22 2.09 -16.92
C GLY A 222 -12.03 3.22 -17.93
N VAL A 223 -10.86 3.90 -17.90
CA VAL A 223 -10.47 4.92 -18.88
C VAL A 223 -10.44 4.33 -20.29
N LEU A 224 -9.76 3.20 -20.49
CA LEU A 224 -9.69 2.55 -21.80
C LEU A 224 -11.06 2.21 -22.34
N ARG A 225 -11.93 1.61 -21.52
CA ARG A 225 -13.31 1.27 -21.90
C ARG A 225 -14.14 2.50 -22.26
N ALA A 226 -13.97 3.62 -21.57
CA ALA A 226 -14.66 4.86 -21.90
C ALA A 226 -14.26 5.41 -23.27
N PHE A 227 -12.95 5.38 -23.60
CA PHE A 227 -12.47 5.77 -24.92
C PHE A 227 -12.96 4.85 -26.04
N GLU A 228 -12.92 3.53 -25.80
CA GLU A 228 -13.43 2.52 -26.73
C GLU A 228 -14.93 2.71 -27.04
N ASN A 229 -15.75 2.88 -25.99
CA ASN A 229 -17.18 3.12 -26.12
C ASN A 229 -17.51 4.43 -26.86
N ALA A 230 -16.65 5.43 -26.78
CA ALA A 230 -16.78 6.69 -27.49
C ALA A 230 -16.23 6.62 -28.94
N ASN A 231 -15.72 5.47 -29.41
CA ASN A 231 -15.00 5.33 -30.67
C ASN A 231 -13.83 6.32 -30.79
N ARG A 232 -13.20 6.64 -29.67
CA ARG A 232 -12.01 7.49 -29.58
C ARG A 232 -10.83 6.69 -29.06
N ARG A 233 -9.62 7.23 -29.21
CA ARG A 233 -8.39 6.59 -28.74
C ARG A 233 -7.66 7.49 -27.76
N VAL A 234 -7.12 6.91 -26.70
CA VAL A 234 -6.10 7.53 -25.87
C VAL A 234 -4.73 7.10 -26.39
N THR A 235 -3.84 8.07 -26.61
CA THR A 235 -2.52 7.78 -27.17
C THR A 235 -1.40 7.75 -26.13
N VAL A 236 -1.59 8.48 -25.03
CA VAL A 236 -0.66 8.52 -23.89
C VAL A 236 -1.45 8.39 -22.59
N MET A 237 -1.09 7.44 -21.75
CA MET A 237 -1.71 7.30 -20.44
C MET A 237 -0.79 6.64 -19.41
N THR A 238 -1.10 6.86 -18.16
CA THR A 238 -0.51 6.10 -17.05
C THR A 238 -1.49 5.06 -16.53
N GLY A 239 -1.01 4.11 -15.74
CA GLY A 239 -1.83 3.08 -15.11
C GLY A 239 -1.03 2.28 -14.09
N GLU A 240 -1.68 1.40 -13.35
CA GLU A 240 -1.02 0.45 -12.47
C GLU A 240 -1.00 -0.95 -13.05
N ALA A 241 -0.20 -1.84 -12.44
CA ALA A 241 0.03 -3.19 -12.94
C ALA A 241 -1.11 -4.15 -12.58
N GLN A 242 -2.35 -3.78 -12.88
CA GLN A 242 -3.52 -4.65 -12.82
C GLN A 242 -3.57 -5.55 -14.05
N LYS A 243 -3.74 -6.85 -13.86
CA LYS A 243 -3.69 -7.84 -14.95
C LYS A 243 -4.65 -7.50 -16.10
N GLY A 244 -5.91 -7.17 -15.81
CA GLY A 244 -6.91 -6.82 -16.82
C GLY A 244 -6.51 -5.60 -17.67
N PHE A 245 -5.96 -4.57 -17.02
CA PHE A 245 -5.42 -3.42 -17.74
C PHE A 245 -4.23 -3.79 -18.63
N LEU A 246 -3.30 -4.59 -18.13
CA LEU A 246 -2.14 -5.05 -18.91
C LEU A 246 -2.55 -5.93 -20.08
N GLN A 247 -3.59 -6.77 -19.94
CA GLN A 247 -4.13 -7.58 -21.04
C GLN A 247 -4.75 -6.69 -22.12
N GLU A 248 -5.52 -5.67 -21.75
CA GLU A 248 -6.11 -4.75 -22.72
C GLU A 248 -5.01 -3.94 -23.41
N TRP A 249 -4.00 -3.45 -22.68
CA TRP A 249 -2.83 -2.80 -23.30
C TRP A 249 -2.12 -3.72 -24.30
N LYS A 250 -1.89 -4.99 -23.94
CA LYS A 250 -1.33 -5.98 -24.87
C LYS A 250 -2.19 -6.15 -26.12
N LYS A 251 -3.50 -6.29 -25.96
CA LYS A 251 -4.45 -6.42 -27.07
C LYS A 251 -4.39 -5.23 -28.02
N GLN A 252 -4.34 -3.99 -27.48
CA GLN A 252 -4.21 -2.78 -28.30
C GLN A 252 -2.86 -2.74 -29.03
N ARG A 253 -1.77 -3.09 -28.37
CA ARG A 253 -0.43 -3.18 -28.97
C ARG A 253 -0.41 -4.18 -30.12
N ASP A 254 -0.92 -5.39 -29.90
CA ASP A 254 -0.88 -6.49 -30.86
C ASP A 254 -1.82 -6.23 -32.06
N ALA A 255 -2.86 -5.42 -31.88
CA ALA A 255 -3.75 -4.93 -32.95
C ALA A 255 -3.15 -3.79 -33.78
N GLY A 256 -1.91 -3.38 -33.51
CA GLY A 256 -1.28 -2.27 -34.21
C GLY A 256 -1.81 -0.88 -33.82
N ASN A 257 -2.44 -0.75 -32.67
CA ASN A 257 -2.89 0.50 -32.10
C ASN A 257 -1.85 1.03 -31.10
N PRO A 258 -0.87 1.85 -31.50
CA PRO A 258 0.20 2.27 -30.64
C PRO A 258 -0.34 3.18 -29.55
N MET A 259 -0.35 2.68 -28.32
CA MET A 259 -0.63 3.42 -27.11
C MET A 259 0.66 3.48 -26.28
N LYS A 260 1.07 4.68 -25.92
CA LYS A 260 2.19 4.88 -24.99
C LYS A 260 1.65 4.80 -23.57
N VAL A 261 2.15 3.85 -22.82
CA VAL A 261 1.71 3.59 -21.45
C VAL A 261 2.91 3.55 -20.52
N PHE A 262 2.78 4.18 -19.37
CA PHE A 262 3.72 4.04 -18.27
C PHE A 262 3.00 3.43 -17.07
N VAL A 263 3.50 2.29 -16.62
CA VAL A 263 2.96 1.55 -15.48
C VAL A 263 4.03 1.44 -14.41
N GLN A 264 3.74 1.99 -13.25
CA GLN A 264 4.53 1.83 -12.04
C GLN A 264 3.74 0.98 -11.05
N VAL A 265 4.42 0.04 -10.39
CA VAL A 265 3.74 -0.84 -9.43
C VAL A 265 3.55 -0.11 -8.11
N ASN A 266 2.30 0.00 -7.64
CA ASN A 266 1.98 0.31 -6.25
C ASN A 266 1.47 -1.00 -5.61
N PRO A 267 2.34 -1.75 -4.90
CA PRO A 267 2.02 -3.13 -4.58
C PRO A 267 1.06 -3.22 -3.39
N PRO A 268 -0.10 -3.90 -3.51
CA PRO A 268 -0.95 -4.20 -2.35
C PRO A 268 -0.21 -5.04 -1.30
N ASP A 269 0.76 -5.83 -1.73
CA ASP A 269 1.62 -6.65 -0.85
C ASP A 269 2.58 -5.83 0.05
N ILE A 270 2.54 -4.50 0.01
CA ILE A 270 3.16 -3.64 1.04
C ILE A 270 2.69 -4.04 2.45
N SER A 271 1.46 -4.59 2.56
CA SER A 271 0.90 -5.14 3.78
C SER A 271 1.72 -6.30 4.36
N ARG A 272 2.33 -7.14 3.50
CA ARG A 272 3.24 -8.24 3.93
C ARG A 272 4.50 -7.67 4.57
N THR A 273 5.06 -6.61 3.97
CA THR A 273 6.22 -5.89 4.52
C THR A 273 5.87 -5.25 5.86
N ALA A 274 4.73 -4.56 5.94
CA ALA A 274 4.25 -3.94 7.17
C ALA A 274 4.02 -4.99 8.28
N LEU A 275 3.40 -6.13 7.97
CA LEU A 275 3.22 -7.22 8.91
C LEU A 275 4.58 -7.76 9.39
N GLY A 276 5.55 -7.94 8.49
CA GLY A 276 6.89 -8.40 8.83
C GLY A 276 7.61 -7.46 9.81
N ILE A 277 7.48 -6.14 9.63
CA ILE A 277 7.99 -5.11 10.54
C ILE A 277 7.22 -5.16 11.87
N THR A 278 5.89 -5.21 11.82
CA THR A 278 5.02 -5.23 13.00
C THR A 278 5.33 -6.43 13.90
N VAL A 279 5.52 -7.61 13.33
CA VAL A 279 5.86 -8.84 14.06
C VAL A 279 7.20 -8.69 14.78
N ARG A 280 8.21 -8.16 14.12
CA ARG A 280 9.55 -7.95 14.72
C ARG A 280 9.52 -6.94 15.87
N LEU A 281 8.72 -5.88 15.74
CA LEU A 281 8.49 -4.92 16.84
C LEU A 281 7.73 -5.57 18.00
N ALA A 282 6.73 -6.41 17.75
CA ALA A 282 6.01 -7.18 18.77
C ALA A 282 6.92 -8.16 19.52
N GLN A 283 7.98 -8.65 18.89
CA GLN A 283 9.04 -9.47 19.49
C GLN A 283 10.07 -8.65 20.28
N GLY A 284 9.92 -7.32 20.35
CA GLY A 284 10.84 -6.42 21.03
C GLY A 284 12.12 -6.07 20.25
N ARG A 285 12.20 -6.44 18.97
CA ARG A 285 13.35 -6.04 18.13
C ARG A 285 13.33 -4.53 17.87
N LYS A 286 14.50 -3.93 17.78
CA LYS A 286 14.66 -2.49 17.57
C LYS A 286 14.90 -2.18 16.12
N LEU A 287 14.01 -1.35 15.54
CA LEU A 287 14.18 -0.83 14.20
C LEU A 287 15.39 0.13 14.16
N LYS A 288 16.17 0.11 13.07
CA LYS A 288 17.19 1.11 12.81
C LYS A 288 16.51 2.49 12.65
N PRO A 289 17.20 3.60 12.98
CA PRO A 289 16.65 4.92 12.79
C PRO A 289 16.19 5.15 11.33
N LEU A 290 14.99 5.64 11.16
CA LEU A 290 14.41 6.01 9.87
C LEU A 290 14.14 7.52 9.85
N PRO A 291 14.33 8.22 8.71
CA PRO A 291 13.90 9.60 8.56
C PRO A 291 12.42 9.75 8.88
N ASP A 292 12.08 10.64 9.82
CA ASP A 292 10.70 10.89 10.28
C ASP A 292 9.91 9.59 10.59
N ASN A 293 10.60 8.57 11.15
CA ASN A 293 10.05 7.24 11.39
C ASN A 293 9.38 6.59 10.15
N THR A 294 9.83 6.95 8.95
CA THR A 294 9.23 6.51 7.70
C THR A 294 10.18 5.62 6.90
N TYR A 295 9.76 4.41 6.62
CA TYR A 295 10.35 3.55 5.62
C TYR A 295 9.60 3.76 4.29
N PHE A 296 10.28 4.43 3.35
CA PHE A 296 9.78 4.54 1.99
C PHE A 296 10.03 3.25 1.24
N PHE A 297 8.95 2.50 1.00
CA PHE A 297 9.00 1.25 0.26
C PHE A 297 9.51 1.50 -1.16
N PRO A 298 10.58 0.83 -1.59
CA PRO A 298 11.16 1.07 -2.90
C PRO A 298 10.27 0.49 -4.00
N ILE A 299 9.75 1.34 -4.87
CA ILE A 299 9.06 0.90 -6.08
C ILE A 299 10.12 0.61 -7.14
N THR A 300 10.45 -0.66 -7.31
CA THR A 300 11.49 -1.10 -8.24
C THR A 300 10.93 -1.67 -9.54
N LYS A 301 9.63 -2.01 -9.55
CA LYS A 301 8.98 -2.61 -10.71
C LYS A 301 8.21 -1.58 -11.52
N THR A 302 8.47 -1.55 -12.80
CA THR A 302 7.69 -0.85 -13.82
C THR A 302 7.35 -1.83 -14.93
N VAL A 303 6.22 -1.63 -15.60
CA VAL A 303 5.89 -2.41 -16.79
C VAL A 303 6.07 -1.52 -18.02
N THR A 304 6.88 -1.98 -18.93
CA THR A 304 7.16 -1.33 -20.23
C THR A 304 6.67 -2.21 -21.38
N PRO A 305 6.62 -1.72 -22.61
CA PRO A 305 6.27 -2.57 -23.76
C PRO A 305 7.11 -3.87 -23.85
N GLU A 306 8.40 -3.79 -23.47
CA GLU A 306 9.37 -4.90 -23.53
C GLU A 306 9.12 -5.92 -22.41
N THR A 307 8.64 -5.49 -21.24
CA THR A 307 8.40 -6.37 -20.07
C THR A 307 6.96 -6.83 -19.95
N LEU A 308 6.04 -6.28 -20.74
CA LEU A 308 4.60 -6.54 -20.65
C LEU A 308 4.24 -8.03 -20.74
N ASP A 309 4.79 -8.74 -21.75
CA ASP A 309 4.48 -10.16 -21.95
C ASP A 309 5.02 -11.03 -20.79
N ALA A 310 6.23 -10.78 -20.33
CA ALA A 310 6.80 -11.48 -19.18
C ALA A 310 6.03 -11.18 -17.89
N THR A 311 5.58 -9.94 -17.71
CA THR A 311 4.76 -9.54 -16.57
C THR A 311 3.43 -10.29 -16.58
N LEU A 312 2.71 -10.31 -17.71
CA LEU A 312 1.46 -11.05 -17.85
C LEU A 312 1.65 -12.55 -17.63
N ALA A 313 2.75 -13.13 -18.15
CA ALA A 313 3.06 -14.53 -17.91
C ALA A 313 3.24 -14.85 -16.42
N SER A 314 3.83 -13.95 -15.63
CA SER A 314 3.97 -14.12 -14.18
C SER A 314 2.64 -14.09 -13.42
N MET A 315 1.58 -13.54 -14.03
CA MET A 315 0.24 -13.42 -13.46
C MET A 315 -0.78 -14.36 -14.13
N LYS A 316 -0.34 -15.37 -14.92
CA LYS A 316 -1.23 -16.22 -15.74
C LYS A 316 -2.38 -16.84 -14.95
N ASP A 317 -2.10 -17.33 -13.73
CA ASP A 317 -3.05 -18.04 -12.88
C ASP A 317 -3.80 -17.09 -11.90
N LYS A 318 -3.65 -15.77 -12.07
CA LYS A 318 -4.32 -14.76 -11.25
C LYS A 318 -5.58 -14.23 -11.96
N PRO A 319 -6.61 -13.77 -11.20
CA PRO A 319 -7.76 -13.11 -11.80
C PRO A 319 -7.36 -11.78 -12.48
N ASP A 320 -8.23 -11.26 -13.34
CA ASP A 320 -7.96 -10.01 -14.07
C ASP A 320 -7.90 -8.79 -13.14
N SER A 321 -8.54 -8.85 -11.97
CA SER A 321 -8.46 -7.83 -10.92
C SER A 321 -7.13 -7.82 -10.15
N TYR A 322 -6.25 -8.80 -10.34
CA TYR A 322 -4.99 -8.94 -9.59
C TYR A 322 -3.98 -7.85 -9.98
N PHE A 323 -3.37 -7.25 -8.97
CA PHE A 323 -2.25 -6.31 -9.09
C PHE A 323 -0.91 -7.01 -8.88
N LEU A 324 0.10 -6.64 -9.66
CA LEU A 324 1.44 -7.18 -9.50
C LEU A 324 2.01 -6.85 -8.11
N GLY A 325 2.33 -7.89 -7.35
CA GLY A 325 2.83 -7.76 -5.99
C GLY A 325 4.33 -7.45 -5.91
N GLN A 326 4.70 -6.81 -4.81
CA GLN A 326 6.09 -6.62 -4.39
C GLN A 326 6.13 -6.46 -2.86
N TRP A 327 7.01 -7.20 -2.18
CA TRP A 327 7.24 -7.10 -0.74
C TRP A 327 8.69 -7.43 -0.41
N LEU A 328 9.13 -7.09 0.80
CA LEU A 328 10.46 -7.44 1.28
C LEU A 328 10.54 -8.91 1.70
N SER A 329 11.61 -9.56 1.32
CA SER A 329 11.98 -10.89 1.82
C SER A 329 12.36 -10.83 3.32
N GLU A 330 12.38 -12.00 3.99
CA GLU A 330 12.78 -12.08 5.40
C GLU A 330 14.18 -11.48 5.67
N PRO A 331 15.23 -11.76 4.84
CA PRO A 331 16.54 -11.11 5.02
C PRO A 331 16.49 -9.59 4.86
N GLU A 332 15.71 -9.05 3.92
CA GLU A 332 15.55 -7.60 3.73
C GLU A 332 14.83 -6.96 4.93
N LEU A 333 13.79 -7.64 5.46
CA LEU A 333 13.11 -7.23 6.69
C LEU A 333 14.09 -7.22 7.87
N ASP A 334 14.91 -8.28 8.04
CA ASP A 334 15.89 -8.37 9.12
C ASP A 334 16.96 -7.27 9.02
N ALA A 335 17.34 -6.89 7.81
CA ALA A 335 18.30 -5.81 7.58
C ALA A 335 17.82 -4.43 8.08
N LEU A 336 16.51 -4.23 8.28
CA LEU A 336 15.95 -3.00 8.84
C LEU A 336 16.13 -2.90 10.36
N PHE A 337 16.48 -3.98 11.04
CA PHE A 337 16.56 -4.05 12.50
C PHE A 337 18.03 -4.04 12.99
N VAL A 338 18.20 -3.58 14.23
CA VAL A 338 19.49 -3.69 14.92
C VAL A 338 19.74 -5.17 15.22
N GLN A 339 20.96 -5.63 15.00
CA GLN A 339 21.40 -6.99 15.30
C GLN A 339 21.53 -7.21 16.80
#